data_f8cf2f726fed71d79c50f9f21dbd9302
#
_entry.id   f8cf2f726fed71d79c50f9f21dbd9302
#
_cell.length_a   1.000
_cell.length_b   1.000
_cell.length_c   1.000
_cell.angle_alpha   90.00
_cell.angle_beta   90.00
_cell.angle_gamma   90.00
#
_symmetry.space_group_name_H-M   'P 1'
#
loop_
_entity.id
_entity.type
_entity.pdbx_description
1 polymer ?
#
loop_
_entity_poly.entity_id
_entity_poly.type
_entity_poly.pdbx_seq_one_letter_code
_entity_poly.pdbx_strand_id
1 'polypeptide(L)'
;MEFLYFHAFPIKTFILGYTISAMKIKTSSLMACIAGVLALPGSASAQQEDPWSIYGDARVRAEFNDTEGGSDRHRMRMRLRAGAKYQASDSLLFNFRMVTGDSDNPNSVHQDAGDVFNTFNVSLDRLHFDWDMSEHVNMLFGKFGNPVFRNPVYGELVWDADVSPEGVAFVSEYDDFNFSFGQYAVAENTNDQADDAWMSVASIDTDIGDFTVGGSYSFYGNMNGKGIASGDSRGNAWTDSDDNGENNEDMFLSDFGIADIVLAYNLDNITLSAELIENLRAADSVDSSGIAIGLSMKTEGGDKFYISHRSIDQDAVFTGFSSDDTLDQASNYEGQILGYKTMLDNGLGMHVWGMAVTPLDSVIAGFDNTEYRFRVDFNLSF
;
A
#
# COMPACT_ATOMS: atom_id res chain seq x y z
N MET A 1 -36.77 -23.20 -8.54
CA MET A 1 -35.94 -24.21 -7.89
C MET A 1 -35.00 -24.73 -8.96
N GLU A 2 -34.00 -23.89 -9.30
CA GLU A 2 -32.98 -24.20 -10.31
C GLU A 2 -31.66 -24.41 -9.60
N PHE A 3 -31.05 -25.55 -9.86
CA PHE A 3 -29.81 -26.00 -9.27
C PHE A 3 -28.64 -25.31 -10.00
N LEU A 4 -27.81 -24.58 -9.26
CA LEU A 4 -26.51 -24.10 -9.71
C LEU A 4 -25.56 -25.28 -9.92
N TYR A 5 -25.19 -25.55 -11.15
CA TYR A 5 -24.13 -26.48 -11.50
C TYR A 5 -22.78 -25.77 -11.37
N PHE A 6 -22.01 -26.13 -10.34
CA PHE A 6 -20.59 -25.83 -10.30
C PHE A 6 -19.87 -26.72 -11.33
N HIS A 7 -19.31 -26.12 -12.36
CA HIS A 7 -18.36 -26.83 -13.22
C HIS A 7 -17.01 -26.91 -12.51
N ALA A 8 -16.68 -28.13 -12.07
CA ALA A 8 -15.36 -28.43 -11.56
C ALA A 8 -14.36 -28.47 -12.72
N PHE A 9 -13.41 -27.56 -12.72
CA PHE A 9 -12.26 -27.60 -13.63
C PHE A 9 -11.35 -28.81 -13.24
N PRO A 10 -10.92 -29.62 -14.20
CA PRO A 10 -9.98 -30.70 -13.91
C PRO A 10 -8.58 -30.11 -13.73
N ILE A 11 -8.09 -30.14 -12.50
CA ILE A 11 -6.67 -29.90 -12.19
C ILE A 11 -5.87 -31.05 -12.80
N LYS A 12 -5.31 -30.84 -13.99
CA LYS A 12 -4.28 -31.73 -14.51
C LYS A 12 -3.01 -31.54 -13.71
N THR A 13 -2.68 -32.53 -12.91
CA THR A 13 -1.44 -32.66 -12.15
C THR A 13 -0.24 -32.62 -13.12
N PHE A 14 0.43 -31.48 -13.22
CA PHE A 14 1.75 -31.39 -13.82
C PHE A 14 2.79 -31.56 -12.71
N ILE A 15 3.17 -32.80 -12.44
CA ILE A 15 4.35 -33.09 -11.62
C ILE A 15 5.53 -33.00 -12.57
N LEU A 16 6.18 -31.84 -12.64
CA LEU A 16 7.52 -31.70 -13.19
C LEU A 16 8.50 -32.09 -12.08
N GLY A 17 9.02 -33.32 -12.20
CA GLY A 17 10.13 -33.78 -11.39
C GLY A 17 11.41 -33.06 -11.79
N TYR A 18 11.70 -31.94 -11.18
CA TYR A 18 13.04 -31.33 -11.16
C TYR A 18 13.60 -31.48 -9.76
N THR A 19 14.61 -32.32 -9.64
CA THR A 19 15.49 -32.39 -8.46
C THR A 19 16.20 -31.05 -8.36
N ILE A 20 15.75 -30.19 -7.44
CA ILE A 20 16.45 -28.96 -7.08
C ILE A 20 17.68 -29.41 -6.29
N SER A 21 18.82 -29.49 -6.98
CA SER A 21 20.12 -29.58 -6.34
C SER A 21 20.31 -28.31 -5.50
N ALA A 22 20.44 -28.48 -4.18
CA ALA A 22 20.60 -27.36 -3.25
C ALA A 22 21.83 -26.54 -3.61
N MET A 23 21.65 -25.48 -4.34
CA MET A 23 22.67 -24.46 -4.58
C MET A 23 22.86 -23.69 -3.28
N LYS A 24 23.89 -24.05 -2.53
CA LYS A 24 24.36 -23.28 -1.36
C LYS A 24 24.89 -21.94 -1.87
N ILE A 25 24.02 -20.96 -1.94
CA ILE A 25 24.44 -19.56 -2.14
C ILE A 25 25.15 -19.15 -0.84
N LYS A 26 26.46 -18.93 -0.93
CA LYS A 26 27.20 -18.34 0.17
C LYS A 26 26.68 -16.92 0.38
N THR A 27 25.98 -16.69 1.45
CA THR A 27 25.42 -15.40 1.90
C THR A 27 26.47 -14.29 2.05
N SER A 28 27.75 -14.63 1.97
CA SER A 28 28.86 -13.69 2.14
C SER A 28 29.13 -12.73 0.96
N SER A 29 28.57 -12.97 -0.26
CA SER A 29 28.90 -12.13 -1.42
C SER A 29 27.89 -11.00 -1.67
N LEU A 30 26.62 -11.16 -1.26
CA LEU A 30 25.63 -10.07 -1.38
C LEU A 30 25.79 -9.03 -0.24
N MET A 31 26.25 -9.47 0.93
CA MET A 31 26.58 -8.57 2.04
C MET A 31 27.82 -7.69 1.75
N ALA A 32 28.72 -8.11 0.89
CA ALA A 32 29.96 -7.38 0.61
C ALA A 32 29.73 -6.07 -0.17
N CYS A 33 28.68 -5.95 -0.95
CA CYS A 33 28.37 -4.70 -1.68
C CYS A 33 27.70 -3.65 -0.77
N ILE A 34 26.94 -4.06 0.24
CA ILE A 34 26.31 -3.14 1.20
C ILE A 34 27.28 -2.77 2.32
N ALA A 35 28.17 -3.71 2.72
CA ALA A 35 29.17 -3.46 3.76
C ALA A 35 30.31 -2.51 3.34
N GLY A 36 30.52 -2.31 2.03
CA GLY A 36 31.55 -1.40 1.52
C GLY A 36 31.29 0.08 1.78
N VAL A 37 30.06 0.47 2.08
CA VAL A 37 29.68 1.88 2.37
C VAL A 37 29.76 2.20 3.86
N LEU A 38 29.83 1.19 4.73
CA LEU A 38 29.74 1.35 6.20
C LEU A 38 31.06 1.16 6.95
N ALA A 39 32.20 1.02 6.27
CA ALA A 39 33.50 0.92 6.93
C ALA A 39 34.05 2.32 7.30
N LEU A 40 33.45 2.97 8.29
CA LEU A 40 34.09 4.06 9.01
C LEU A 40 34.91 3.47 10.18
N PRO A 41 36.18 3.91 10.40
CA PRO A 41 37.01 3.38 11.46
C PRO A 41 36.46 3.82 12.83
N GLY A 42 35.77 2.92 13.51
CA GLY A 42 35.34 3.11 14.90
C GLY A 42 36.49 2.86 15.85
N SER A 43 36.79 3.81 16.70
CA SER A 43 37.71 3.69 17.82
C SER A 43 37.14 2.69 18.84
N ALA A 44 37.93 1.67 19.19
CA ALA A 44 37.55 0.65 20.17
C ALA A 44 37.38 1.27 21.58
N SER A 45 36.16 1.27 22.09
CA SER A 45 35.93 1.36 23.55
C SER A 45 34.59 0.71 23.91
N ALA A 46 34.60 -0.17 24.92
CA ALA A 46 33.50 -0.80 25.65
C ALA A 46 32.33 -1.31 24.78
N GLN A 47 31.75 -2.47 25.02
CA GLN A 47 30.61 -3.05 24.35
C GLN A 47 29.47 -2.01 24.19
N GLN A 48 29.60 -1.16 23.21
CA GLN A 48 28.53 -0.29 22.71
C GLN A 48 27.78 -1.14 21.69
N GLU A 49 26.51 -1.34 21.89
CA GLU A 49 25.66 -1.95 20.90
C GLU A 49 25.88 -1.25 19.55
N ASP A 50 25.94 -2.01 18.47
CA ASP A 50 26.13 -1.43 17.14
C ASP A 50 24.97 -0.45 16.88
N PRO A 51 25.25 0.86 16.66
CA PRO A 51 24.20 1.83 16.42
C PRO A 51 23.45 1.60 15.09
N TRP A 52 23.93 0.70 14.26
CA TRP A 52 23.32 0.35 12.99
C TRP A 52 22.50 -0.93 13.08
N SER A 53 21.30 -0.90 12.51
CA SER A 53 20.49 -2.08 12.23
C SER A 53 20.06 -2.11 10.76
N ILE A 54 20.14 -3.29 10.14
CA ILE A 54 19.72 -3.51 8.75
C ILE A 54 18.37 -4.22 8.78
N TYR A 55 17.49 -3.83 7.88
CA TYR A 55 16.17 -4.45 7.75
C TYR A 55 15.73 -4.49 6.28
N GLY A 56 14.79 -5.36 5.97
CA GLY A 56 14.23 -5.40 4.63
C GLY A 56 13.30 -6.57 4.39
N ASP A 57 12.81 -6.64 3.17
CA ASP A 57 12.04 -7.76 2.67
C ASP A 57 12.28 -7.98 1.18
N ALA A 58 12.15 -9.24 0.76
CA ALA A 58 12.11 -9.66 -0.62
C ALA A 58 10.80 -10.37 -0.92
N ARG A 59 10.22 -10.10 -2.09
CA ARG A 59 8.99 -10.75 -2.57
C ARG A 59 9.19 -11.24 -3.99
N VAL A 60 8.69 -12.45 -4.25
CA VAL A 60 8.43 -12.96 -5.60
C VAL A 60 6.94 -13.23 -5.70
N ARG A 61 6.29 -12.68 -6.70
CA ARG A 61 4.84 -12.74 -6.94
C ARG A 61 4.56 -13.37 -8.29
N ALA A 62 3.67 -14.35 -8.33
CA ALA A 62 2.97 -14.76 -9.54
C ALA A 62 1.58 -14.10 -9.53
N GLU A 63 1.22 -13.42 -10.61
CA GLU A 63 -0.02 -12.69 -10.75
C GLU A 63 -0.73 -13.10 -12.04
N PHE A 64 -2.03 -13.36 -11.93
CA PHE A 64 -2.93 -13.78 -13.01
C PHE A 64 -4.14 -12.86 -12.99
N ASN A 65 -4.30 -12.07 -14.02
CA ASN A 65 -5.46 -11.22 -14.24
C ASN A 65 -6.24 -11.80 -15.41
N ASP A 66 -7.53 -11.96 -15.22
CA ASP A 66 -8.50 -12.38 -16.22
C ASP A 66 -9.64 -11.36 -16.19
N THR A 67 -9.88 -10.69 -17.29
CA THR A 67 -10.98 -9.74 -17.43
C THR A 67 -11.99 -10.32 -18.40
N GLU A 68 -13.22 -10.51 -17.97
CA GLU A 68 -14.29 -11.08 -18.78
C GLU A 68 -14.43 -10.30 -20.10
N GLY A 69 -14.20 -10.99 -21.23
CA GLY A 69 -14.23 -10.37 -22.56
C GLY A 69 -13.02 -9.50 -22.90
N GLY A 70 -12.05 -9.39 -22.00
CA GLY A 70 -10.79 -8.67 -22.19
C GLY A 70 -9.61 -9.58 -22.55
N SER A 71 -8.42 -9.08 -22.34
CA SER A 71 -7.19 -9.85 -22.53
C SER A 71 -6.60 -10.25 -21.17
N ASP A 72 -6.31 -11.54 -21.02
CA ASP A 72 -5.64 -12.06 -19.84
C ASP A 72 -4.21 -11.54 -19.74
N ARG A 73 -3.77 -11.23 -18.53
CA ARG A 73 -2.39 -10.83 -18.25
C ARG A 73 -1.82 -11.70 -17.15
N HIS A 74 -0.77 -12.45 -17.48
CA HIS A 74 -0.03 -13.27 -16.52
C HIS A 74 1.39 -12.71 -16.40
N ARG A 75 1.83 -12.45 -15.17
CA ARG A 75 3.16 -11.88 -14.93
C ARG A 75 3.80 -12.43 -13.67
N MET A 76 5.12 -12.41 -13.66
CA MET A 76 5.92 -12.56 -12.46
C MET A 76 6.44 -11.19 -12.06
N ARG A 77 6.31 -10.84 -10.79
CA ARG A 77 6.78 -9.56 -10.24
C ARG A 77 7.74 -9.81 -9.09
N MET A 78 8.70 -8.95 -8.94
CA MET A 78 9.69 -9.03 -7.87
C MET A 78 9.78 -7.70 -7.14
N ARG A 79 10.04 -7.78 -5.83
CA ARG A 79 10.28 -6.62 -4.98
C ARG A 79 11.42 -6.91 -4.04
N LEU A 80 12.31 -5.96 -3.88
CA LEU A 80 13.28 -5.89 -2.81
C LEU A 80 13.14 -4.54 -2.13
N ARG A 81 13.01 -4.54 -0.80
CA ARG A 81 13.14 -3.36 0.04
C ARG A 81 14.30 -3.62 1.01
N ALA A 82 15.29 -2.75 1.03
CA ALA A 82 16.45 -2.88 1.90
C ALA A 82 16.77 -1.53 2.54
N GLY A 83 16.86 -1.47 3.84
CA GLY A 83 17.09 -0.24 4.57
C GLY A 83 18.04 -0.44 5.75
N ALA A 84 18.45 0.67 6.32
CA ALA A 84 19.20 0.70 7.56
C ALA A 84 18.72 1.83 8.46
N LYS A 85 18.83 1.59 9.77
CA LYS A 85 18.56 2.54 10.83
C LYS A 85 19.85 2.83 11.58
N TYR A 86 20.08 4.09 11.91
CA TYR A 86 21.21 4.53 12.71
C TYR A 86 20.71 5.26 13.96
N GLN A 87 20.96 4.69 15.13
CA GLN A 87 20.65 5.32 16.41
C GLN A 87 21.69 6.39 16.71
N ALA A 88 21.34 7.66 16.46
CA ALA A 88 22.26 8.79 16.63
C ALA A 88 22.35 9.21 18.11
N SER A 89 21.29 9.05 18.88
CA SER A 89 21.21 9.24 20.32
C SER A 89 20.03 8.43 20.89
N ASP A 90 19.82 8.46 22.19
CA ASP A 90 18.69 7.77 22.85
C ASP A 90 17.32 8.20 22.31
N SER A 91 17.22 9.41 21.75
CA SER A 91 15.97 9.99 21.26
C SER A 91 15.97 10.30 19.76
N LEU A 92 17.02 10.01 19.01
CA LEU A 92 17.11 10.36 17.59
C LEU A 92 17.60 9.16 16.77
N LEU A 93 16.75 8.72 15.83
CA LEU A 93 17.05 7.67 14.88
C LEU A 93 17.00 8.24 13.45
N PHE A 94 17.98 7.89 12.66
CA PHE A 94 17.99 8.14 11.21
C PHE A 94 17.65 6.85 10.49
N ASN A 95 16.77 6.94 9.48
CA ASN A 95 16.28 5.81 8.69
C ASN A 95 16.38 6.10 7.21
N PHE A 96 16.85 5.13 6.43
CA PHE A 96 16.73 5.14 4.99
C PHE A 96 16.35 3.76 4.45
N ARG A 97 15.64 3.73 3.30
CA ARG A 97 15.25 2.49 2.62
C ARG A 97 15.32 2.65 1.11
N MET A 98 15.89 1.66 0.44
CA MET A 98 15.90 1.52 -1.00
C MET A 98 14.89 0.45 -1.41
N VAL A 99 14.26 0.64 -2.59
CA VAL A 99 13.28 -0.28 -3.16
C VAL A 99 13.53 -0.51 -4.64
N THR A 100 13.09 -1.66 -5.15
CA THR A 100 12.93 -1.90 -6.59
C THR A 100 11.63 -1.25 -7.07
N GLY A 101 11.47 -1.09 -8.39
CA GLY A 101 10.24 -0.60 -9.02
C GLY A 101 10.42 0.69 -9.79
N ASP A 102 9.34 1.19 -10.33
CA ASP A 102 9.30 2.46 -11.06
C ASP A 102 9.23 3.63 -10.07
N SER A 103 10.12 4.60 -10.20
CA SER A 103 10.15 5.79 -9.36
C SER A 103 8.93 6.68 -9.53
N ASP A 104 8.26 6.59 -10.68
CA ASP A 104 7.13 7.44 -11.04
C ASP A 104 5.77 6.84 -10.61
N ASN A 105 5.77 5.63 -10.06
CA ASN A 105 4.59 4.98 -9.50
C ASN A 105 4.72 4.78 -7.98
N PRO A 106 4.19 5.68 -7.15
CA PRO A 106 4.31 5.60 -5.71
C PRO A 106 3.56 4.41 -5.09
N ASN A 107 2.54 3.88 -5.77
CA ASN A 107 1.67 2.81 -5.25
C ASN A 107 2.24 1.41 -5.52
N SER A 108 3.32 1.28 -6.31
CA SER A 108 3.89 -0.03 -6.61
C SER A 108 5.40 -0.01 -6.69
N VAL A 109 6.04 -0.74 -5.81
CA VAL A 109 7.49 -0.94 -5.76
C VAL A 109 7.92 -2.30 -6.33
N HIS A 110 7.09 -2.88 -7.18
CA HIS A 110 7.37 -4.13 -7.86
C HIS A 110 7.97 -3.89 -9.25
N GLN A 111 8.92 -4.75 -9.63
CA GLN A 111 9.48 -4.83 -10.97
C GLN A 111 8.91 -6.05 -11.68
N ASP A 112 8.38 -5.88 -12.89
CA ASP A 112 7.90 -6.98 -13.72
C ASP A 112 9.08 -7.76 -14.31
N ALA A 113 8.99 -9.09 -14.36
CA ALA A 113 9.93 -9.94 -15.08
C ALA A 113 9.60 -9.96 -16.56
N GLY A 114 10.62 -10.23 -17.39
CA GLY A 114 10.43 -10.44 -18.84
C GLY A 114 10.87 -9.28 -19.72
N ASP A 115 11.54 -8.28 -19.15
CA ASP A 115 12.16 -7.19 -19.89
C ASP A 115 13.57 -7.59 -20.39
N VAL A 116 13.64 -8.60 -21.24
CA VAL A 116 14.85 -9.06 -21.95
C VAL A 116 16.06 -9.24 -21.02
N PHE A 117 15.81 -9.62 -19.74
CA PHE A 117 16.81 -9.77 -18.67
C PHE A 117 17.55 -8.47 -18.29
N ASN A 118 16.94 -7.30 -18.52
CA ASN A 118 17.47 -6.04 -18.04
C ASN A 118 17.56 -6.02 -16.50
N THR A 119 18.43 -5.15 -15.99
CA THR A 119 18.58 -4.94 -14.55
C THR A 119 17.39 -4.19 -13.98
N PHE A 120 17.06 -4.46 -12.72
CA PHE A 120 15.98 -3.77 -12.01
C PHE A 120 16.39 -2.35 -11.63
N ASN A 121 15.44 -1.42 -11.72
CA ASN A 121 15.59 -0.11 -11.14
C ASN A 121 15.55 -0.18 -9.61
N VAL A 122 16.35 0.66 -8.96
CA VAL A 122 16.39 0.79 -7.50
C VAL A 122 16.36 2.27 -7.18
N SER A 123 15.42 2.67 -6.33
CA SER A 123 15.24 4.05 -5.89
C SER A 123 15.21 4.15 -4.37
N LEU A 124 15.33 5.37 -3.84
CA LEU A 124 15.24 5.67 -2.42
C LEU A 124 13.79 6.04 -2.09
N ASP A 125 13.08 5.22 -1.32
CA ASP A 125 11.68 5.45 -0.98
C ASP A 125 11.45 5.93 0.45
N ARG A 126 12.47 5.86 1.33
CA ARG A 126 12.44 6.45 2.68
C ARG A 126 13.77 7.08 3.01
N LEU A 127 13.69 8.28 3.58
CA LEU A 127 14.81 9.03 4.10
C LEU A 127 14.27 10.01 5.14
N HIS A 128 14.38 9.67 6.42
CA HIS A 128 13.78 10.47 7.48
C HIS A 128 14.54 10.35 8.78
N PHE A 129 14.28 11.30 9.64
CA PHE A 129 14.60 11.24 11.05
C PHE A 129 13.33 10.91 11.84
N ASP A 130 13.52 10.18 12.90
CA ASP A 130 12.55 9.76 13.87
C ASP A 130 13.03 10.27 15.24
N TRP A 131 12.31 11.23 15.82
CA TRP A 131 12.74 11.94 17.02
C TRP A 131 11.72 11.81 18.13
N ASP A 132 12.12 11.07 19.20
CA ASP A 132 11.36 10.98 20.44
C ASP A 132 11.45 12.33 21.17
N MET A 133 10.43 13.16 21.01
CA MET A 133 10.34 14.46 21.67
C MET A 133 9.98 14.37 23.14
N SER A 134 9.22 13.33 23.50
CA SER A 134 8.83 12.99 24.87
C SER A 134 8.45 11.52 24.96
N GLU A 135 8.08 11.03 26.15
CA GLU A 135 7.61 9.67 26.39
C GLU A 135 6.44 9.24 25.50
N HIS A 136 5.58 10.19 25.11
CA HIS A 136 4.37 9.91 24.33
C HIS A 136 4.35 10.54 22.94
N VAL A 137 5.34 11.33 22.57
CA VAL A 137 5.31 12.08 21.32
C VAL A 137 6.59 11.86 20.52
N ASN A 138 6.41 11.34 19.33
CA ASN A 138 7.44 11.14 18.33
C ASN A 138 7.20 12.07 17.13
N MET A 139 8.26 12.60 16.54
CA MET A 139 8.21 13.41 15.32
C MET A 139 9.00 12.72 14.20
N LEU A 140 8.33 12.43 13.11
CA LEU A 140 8.91 11.96 11.85
C LEU A 140 9.11 13.15 10.92
N PHE A 141 10.28 13.30 10.29
CA PHE A 141 10.49 14.33 9.28
C PHE A 141 11.41 13.88 8.15
N GLY A 142 10.96 14.08 6.91
CA GLY A 142 11.55 13.60 5.67
C GLY A 142 10.56 12.83 4.82
N LYS A 143 10.98 11.70 4.25
CA LYS A 143 10.15 10.75 3.47
C LYS A 143 9.99 9.45 4.26
N PHE A 144 8.76 9.14 4.70
CA PHE A 144 8.47 8.02 5.63
C PHE A 144 7.11 7.37 5.33
N GLY A 145 6.83 6.21 5.95
CA GLY A 145 5.50 5.59 5.84
C GLY A 145 4.45 6.40 6.59
N ASN A 146 3.27 6.60 5.99
CA ASN A 146 2.20 7.38 6.61
C ASN A 146 1.71 6.71 7.91
N PRO A 147 1.78 7.39 9.07
CA PRO A 147 1.42 6.85 10.38
C PRO A 147 -0.10 6.95 10.66
N VAL A 148 -0.94 6.59 9.69
CA VAL A 148 -2.40 6.57 9.86
C VAL A 148 -2.88 5.22 10.36
N PHE A 149 -3.96 5.22 11.13
CA PHE A 149 -4.68 4.01 11.49
C PHE A 149 -5.23 3.32 10.23
N ARG A 150 -5.26 2.00 10.23
CA ARG A 150 -5.70 1.20 9.09
C ARG A 150 -6.65 0.08 9.53
N ASN A 151 -7.59 -0.27 8.68
CA ASN A 151 -8.48 -1.40 8.89
C ASN A 151 -7.69 -2.70 9.14
N PRO A 152 -7.90 -3.41 10.27
CA PRO A 152 -7.11 -4.59 10.64
C PRO A 152 -7.34 -5.82 9.76
N VAL A 153 -8.45 -5.85 9.01
CA VAL A 153 -8.71 -6.94 8.06
C VAL A 153 -8.02 -6.66 6.74
N TYR A 154 -8.25 -5.47 6.16
CA TYR A 154 -7.59 -4.99 4.94
C TYR A 154 -7.52 -3.46 4.95
N GLY A 155 -6.36 -2.87 5.06
CA GLY A 155 -6.18 -1.48 5.42
C GLY A 155 -5.51 -0.59 4.37
N GLU A 156 -5.81 -0.79 3.06
CA GLU A 156 -5.17 -0.02 1.98
C GLU A 156 -6.17 0.77 1.11
N LEU A 157 -7.42 0.96 1.58
CA LEU A 157 -8.45 1.61 0.75
C LEU A 157 -8.17 3.09 0.50
N VAL A 158 -7.88 3.84 1.56
CA VAL A 158 -7.61 5.29 1.46
C VAL A 158 -6.13 5.56 1.20
N TRP A 159 -5.25 4.70 1.72
CA TRP A 159 -3.81 4.90 1.65
C TRP A 159 -3.06 3.59 1.39
N ASP A 160 -2.40 3.49 0.26
CA ASP A 160 -1.56 2.33 -0.08
C ASP A 160 -0.33 2.25 0.85
N ALA A 161 0.07 1.02 1.22
CA ALA A 161 1.20 0.78 2.12
C ALA A 161 2.56 1.06 1.49
N ASP A 162 2.65 1.07 0.17
CA ASP A 162 3.89 1.37 -0.55
C ASP A 162 4.13 2.88 -0.69
N VAL A 163 3.08 3.72 -0.58
CA VAL A 163 3.20 5.19 -0.63
C VAL A 163 3.85 5.74 0.63
N SER A 164 4.93 6.47 0.46
CA SER A 164 5.68 7.13 1.54
C SER A 164 5.65 8.66 1.35
N PRO A 165 4.86 9.41 2.16
CA PRO A 165 4.75 10.86 2.05
C PRO A 165 6.04 11.58 2.44
N GLU A 166 6.17 12.83 1.98
CA GLU A 166 7.28 13.73 2.24
C GLU A 166 6.81 14.91 3.10
N GLY A 167 7.38 15.08 4.28
CA GLY A 167 6.99 16.16 5.19
C GLY A 167 7.31 15.92 6.64
N VAL A 168 6.37 16.29 7.51
CA VAL A 168 6.49 16.16 8.97
C VAL A 168 5.23 15.47 9.51
N ALA A 169 5.40 14.53 10.43
CA ALA A 169 4.30 13.96 11.18
C ALA A 169 4.64 13.89 12.68
N PHE A 170 3.61 14.09 13.49
CA PHE A 170 3.64 13.85 14.93
C PHE A 170 2.80 12.60 15.21
N VAL A 171 3.39 11.68 15.94
CA VAL A 171 2.74 10.44 16.39
C VAL A 171 2.74 10.44 17.89
N SER A 172 1.59 10.18 18.49
CA SER A 172 1.42 10.15 19.93
C SER A 172 0.75 8.85 20.34
N GLU A 173 1.36 8.16 21.29
CA GLU A 173 0.86 6.92 21.86
C GLU A 173 0.56 7.15 23.33
N TYR A 174 -0.68 6.93 23.72
CA TYR A 174 -1.16 7.00 25.10
C TYR A 174 -1.81 5.68 25.48
N ASP A 175 -1.98 5.42 26.77
CA ASP A 175 -2.56 4.17 27.26
C ASP A 175 -3.95 3.88 26.68
N ASP A 176 -4.74 4.95 26.43
CA ASP A 176 -6.14 4.84 25.99
C ASP A 176 -6.35 5.10 24.51
N PHE A 177 -5.42 5.76 23.82
CA PHE A 177 -5.58 6.09 22.39
C PHE A 177 -4.26 6.40 21.70
N ASN A 178 -4.22 6.21 20.38
CA ASN A 178 -3.15 6.68 19.49
C ASN A 178 -3.66 7.86 18.68
N PHE A 179 -2.79 8.81 18.42
CA PHE A 179 -3.09 9.96 17.57
C PHE A 179 -1.90 10.26 16.66
N SER A 180 -2.17 10.59 15.39
CA SER A 180 -1.17 11.12 14.49
C SER A 180 -1.68 12.34 13.73
N PHE A 181 -0.76 13.24 13.41
CA PHE A 181 -1.01 14.38 12.55
C PHE A 181 0.19 14.58 11.62
N GLY A 182 -0.05 14.64 10.31
CA GLY A 182 0.96 14.85 9.30
C GLY A 182 0.65 16.04 8.40
N GLN A 183 1.71 16.75 7.97
CA GLN A 183 1.67 17.77 6.95
C GLN A 183 2.68 17.40 5.87
N TYR A 184 2.21 17.24 4.62
CA TYR A 184 2.99 16.68 3.53
C TYR A 184 3.00 17.59 2.31
N ALA A 185 4.14 17.68 1.65
CA ALA A 185 4.27 18.24 0.31
C ALA A 185 3.84 17.16 -0.71
N VAL A 186 2.95 17.51 -1.63
CA VAL A 186 2.47 16.59 -2.67
C VAL A 186 3.13 16.91 -4.00
N ALA A 187 3.12 18.17 -4.42
CA ALA A 187 3.80 18.63 -5.62
C ALA A 187 4.28 20.07 -5.46
N GLU A 188 5.55 20.31 -5.73
CA GLU A 188 6.12 21.66 -5.81
C GLU A 188 5.85 22.24 -7.19
N ASN A 189 5.42 23.47 -7.21
CA ASN A 189 5.22 24.21 -8.45
C ASN A 189 6.38 25.17 -8.68
N THR A 190 7.23 24.88 -9.66
CA THR A 190 8.37 25.73 -10.02
C THR A 190 7.96 27.04 -10.69
N ASN A 191 6.65 27.28 -10.90
CA ASN A 191 6.14 28.46 -11.56
C ASN A 191 5.61 29.44 -10.49
N ASP A 192 6.20 30.63 -10.39
CA ASP A 192 5.89 31.65 -9.37
C ASP A 192 4.41 32.09 -9.27
N GLN A 193 3.54 31.53 -10.11
CA GLN A 193 2.13 31.93 -10.22
C GLN A 193 1.12 30.86 -9.77
N ALA A 194 1.55 29.69 -9.37
CA ALA A 194 0.65 28.65 -8.90
C ALA A 194 1.11 28.10 -7.53
N ASP A 195 0.15 27.90 -6.65
CA ASP A 195 0.38 27.38 -5.29
C ASP A 195 0.84 25.91 -5.32
N ASP A 196 1.69 25.50 -4.38
CA ASP A 196 2.09 24.11 -4.21
C ASP A 196 0.93 23.24 -3.77
N ALA A 197 0.91 21.99 -4.23
CA ALA A 197 -0.03 21.00 -3.73
C ALA A 197 0.49 20.39 -2.43
N TRP A 198 -0.40 20.25 -1.46
CA TRP A 198 -0.08 19.76 -0.13
C TRP A 198 -1.20 18.89 0.44
N MET A 199 -0.89 18.15 1.50
CA MET A 199 -1.86 17.33 2.21
C MET A 199 -1.65 17.43 3.71
N SER A 200 -2.74 17.50 4.47
CA SER A 200 -2.76 17.30 5.93
C SER A 200 -3.57 16.08 6.28
N VAL A 201 -3.05 15.25 7.17
CA VAL A 201 -3.74 14.07 7.66
C VAL A 201 -3.77 14.07 9.17
N ALA A 202 -4.93 13.81 9.76
CA ALA A 202 -5.09 13.51 11.17
C ALA A 202 -5.71 12.12 11.32
N SER A 203 -5.22 11.33 12.26
CA SER A 203 -5.74 9.98 12.55
C SER A 203 -5.78 9.74 14.04
N ILE A 204 -6.79 9.02 14.50
CA ILE A 204 -6.96 8.59 15.88
C ILE A 204 -7.50 7.18 15.94
N ASP A 205 -7.05 6.39 16.89
CA ASP A 205 -7.62 5.08 17.19
C ASP A 205 -7.55 4.75 18.68
N THR A 206 -8.44 3.85 19.10
CA THR A 206 -8.53 3.37 20.49
C THR A 206 -9.15 1.99 20.54
N ASP A 207 -8.81 1.23 21.58
CA ASP A 207 -9.46 -0.03 21.92
C ASP A 207 -10.46 0.19 23.08
N ILE A 208 -11.70 -0.27 22.91
CA ILE A 208 -12.78 -0.20 23.90
C ILE A 208 -13.31 -1.62 24.12
N GLY A 209 -12.77 -2.32 25.10
CA GLY A 209 -13.07 -3.74 25.31
C GLY A 209 -12.64 -4.57 24.12
N ASP A 210 -13.57 -5.27 23.48
CA ASP A 210 -13.31 -6.08 22.28
C ASP A 210 -13.40 -5.28 20.98
N PHE A 211 -13.69 -3.97 21.05
CA PHE A 211 -13.79 -3.11 19.88
C PHE A 211 -12.52 -2.29 19.68
N THR A 212 -12.07 -2.21 18.43
CA THR A 212 -11.12 -1.21 17.95
C THR A 212 -11.89 -0.19 17.13
N VAL A 213 -11.79 1.07 17.49
CA VAL A 213 -12.42 2.19 16.78
C VAL A 213 -11.32 3.12 16.31
N GLY A 214 -11.30 3.46 15.05
CA GLY A 214 -10.33 4.39 14.52
C GLY A 214 -10.91 5.19 13.37
N GLY A 215 -10.18 6.24 12.98
CA GLY A 215 -10.53 7.03 11.82
C GLY A 215 -9.46 8.03 11.46
N SER A 216 -9.59 8.56 10.27
CA SER A 216 -8.70 9.59 9.76
C SER A 216 -9.45 10.64 8.96
N TYR A 217 -8.84 11.81 8.84
CA TYR A 217 -9.26 12.83 7.90
C TYR A 217 -8.06 13.32 7.11
N SER A 218 -8.15 13.17 5.78
CA SER A 218 -7.13 13.58 4.83
C SER A 218 -7.62 14.77 4.02
N PHE A 219 -7.01 15.92 4.19
CA PHE A 219 -7.31 17.14 3.45
C PHE A 219 -6.23 17.40 2.40
N TYR A 220 -6.66 17.58 1.16
CA TYR A 220 -5.77 17.87 0.04
C TYR A 220 -5.97 19.33 -0.41
N GLY A 221 -4.89 20.07 -0.51
CA GLY A 221 -4.88 21.48 -0.93
C GLY A 221 -4.20 21.66 -2.27
N ASN A 222 -4.79 22.49 -3.13
CA ASN A 222 -4.23 22.92 -4.41
C ASN A 222 -3.86 21.77 -5.37
N MET A 223 -4.68 20.73 -5.43
CA MET A 223 -4.40 19.54 -6.26
C MET A 223 -4.60 19.82 -7.76
N ASN A 224 -5.51 20.73 -8.11
CA ASN A 224 -5.85 21.06 -9.48
C ASN A 224 -4.72 21.80 -10.22
N GLY A 225 -4.55 21.50 -11.51
CA GLY A 225 -3.60 22.17 -12.38
C GLY A 225 -2.12 21.85 -12.08
N LYS A 226 -1.84 20.77 -11.36
CA LYS A 226 -0.48 20.37 -10.96
C LYS A 226 0.09 19.18 -11.73
N GLY A 227 -0.61 18.71 -12.77
CA GLY A 227 -0.26 17.50 -13.47
C GLY A 227 -0.46 16.21 -12.65
N ILE A 228 -1.03 16.32 -11.44
CA ILE A 228 -1.29 15.16 -10.57
C ILE A 228 -2.43 14.31 -11.14
N ALA A 229 -3.34 14.92 -11.90
CA ALA A 229 -4.36 14.22 -12.67
C ALA A 229 -3.80 13.57 -13.94
N SER A 230 -2.65 14.04 -14.42
CA SER A 230 -2.08 13.56 -15.68
C SER A 230 -1.58 12.13 -15.54
N GLY A 231 -2.21 11.23 -16.24
CA GLY A 231 -1.79 9.84 -16.38
C GLY A 231 -2.39 8.87 -15.37
N ASP A 232 -2.92 9.32 -14.22
CA ASP A 232 -3.39 8.38 -13.21
C ASP A 232 -4.59 8.90 -12.41
N SER A 233 -5.63 9.39 -13.08
CA SER A 233 -6.91 9.63 -12.39
C SER A 233 -7.48 8.35 -11.79
N ARG A 234 -7.11 7.20 -12.32
CA ARG A 234 -7.41 5.84 -11.81
C ARG A 234 -8.84 5.67 -11.28
N GLY A 235 -9.78 6.35 -11.91
CA GLY A 235 -11.17 6.36 -11.53
C GLY A 235 -11.70 7.68 -10.97
N ASN A 236 -10.87 8.61 -10.46
CA ASN A 236 -11.38 9.93 -10.06
C ASN A 236 -11.94 10.72 -11.24
N ALA A 237 -12.97 11.51 -10.97
CA ALA A 237 -13.61 12.39 -11.97
C ALA A 237 -12.70 13.57 -12.32
N TRP A 238 -12.53 13.84 -13.61
CA TRP A 238 -11.70 14.91 -14.12
C TRP A 238 -12.35 15.59 -15.32
N THR A 239 -11.88 16.79 -15.68
CA THR A 239 -12.30 17.52 -16.86
C THR A 239 -11.15 17.60 -17.86
N ASP A 240 -11.44 17.29 -19.11
CA ASP A 240 -10.58 17.62 -20.25
C ASP A 240 -10.85 19.09 -20.60
N SER A 241 -9.93 19.97 -20.18
CA SER A 241 -10.13 21.42 -20.26
C SER A 241 -10.01 21.97 -21.68
N ASP A 242 -9.33 21.26 -22.57
CA ASP A 242 -9.07 21.67 -23.96
C ASP A 242 -9.57 20.68 -25.02
N ASP A 243 -10.29 19.63 -24.60
CA ASP A 243 -10.90 18.60 -25.45
C ASP A 243 -9.87 17.88 -26.36
N ASN A 244 -8.63 17.75 -25.89
CA ASN A 244 -7.55 17.09 -26.64
C ASN A 244 -7.39 15.59 -26.29
N GLY A 245 -8.05 15.12 -25.23
CA GLY A 245 -7.95 13.77 -24.71
C GLY A 245 -6.65 13.49 -23.96
N GLU A 246 -5.85 14.52 -23.66
CA GLU A 246 -4.62 14.41 -22.87
C GLU A 246 -4.82 15.06 -21.51
N ASN A 247 -4.36 14.43 -20.43
CA ASN A 247 -4.62 14.84 -19.04
C ASN A 247 -3.61 15.87 -18.49
N ASN A 248 -2.79 16.49 -19.31
CA ASN A 248 -1.67 17.33 -18.83
C ASN A 248 -2.08 18.71 -18.33
N GLU A 249 -3.28 19.18 -18.70
CA GLU A 249 -3.89 20.45 -18.22
C GLU A 249 -5.22 20.22 -17.49
N ASP A 250 -5.60 18.95 -17.27
CA ASP A 250 -6.86 18.58 -16.68
C ASP A 250 -6.92 18.83 -15.19
N MET A 251 -8.13 19.02 -14.73
CA MET A 251 -8.42 19.26 -13.33
C MET A 251 -9.38 18.20 -12.79
N PHE A 252 -9.17 17.78 -11.56
CA PHE A 252 -10.19 17.00 -10.86
C PHE A 252 -11.49 17.78 -10.77
N LEU A 253 -12.64 17.10 -10.95
CA LEU A 253 -13.94 17.70 -10.72
C LEU A 253 -14.18 17.99 -9.23
N SER A 254 -13.69 17.12 -8.38
CA SER A 254 -13.82 17.24 -6.94
C SER A 254 -12.55 17.83 -6.31
N ASP A 255 -12.73 18.53 -5.23
CA ASP A 255 -11.70 18.67 -4.20
C ASP A 255 -11.71 17.43 -3.30
N PHE A 256 -10.61 17.20 -2.55
CA PHE A 256 -10.51 16.04 -1.68
C PHE A 256 -10.39 16.45 -0.21
N GLY A 257 -11.33 15.94 0.59
CA GLY A 257 -11.37 16.04 2.04
C GLY A 257 -11.98 14.75 2.58
N ILE A 258 -11.14 13.69 2.69
CA ILE A 258 -11.59 12.32 2.87
C ILE A 258 -11.67 11.99 4.35
N ALA A 259 -12.86 11.69 4.84
CA ALA A 259 -13.10 11.10 6.14
C ALA A 259 -13.14 9.58 6.01
N ASP A 260 -12.44 8.88 6.90
CA ASP A 260 -12.38 7.43 6.99
C ASP A 260 -12.64 7.01 8.43
N ILE A 261 -13.60 6.11 8.65
CA ILE A 261 -13.99 5.59 9.95
C ILE A 261 -13.98 4.07 9.92
N VAL A 262 -13.25 3.46 10.83
CA VAL A 262 -13.14 2.01 10.98
C VAL A 262 -13.68 1.58 12.33
N LEU A 263 -14.53 0.57 12.32
CA LEU A 263 -14.96 -0.18 13.49
C LEU A 263 -14.57 -1.64 13.33
N ALA A 264 -13.80 -2.19 14.27
CA ALA A 264 -13.50 -3.61 14.31
C ALA A 264 -13.97 -4.23 15.62
N TYR A 265 -14.41 -5.49 15.56
CA TYR A 265 -14.82 -6.30 16.71
C TYR A 265 -13.97 -7.56 16.76
N ASN A 266 -13.22 -7.74 17.83
CA ASN A 266 -12.27 -8.81 18.03
C ASN A 266 -12.89 -9.90 18.92
N LEU A 267 -13.07 -11.09 18.34
CA LEU A 267 -13.57 -12.29 19.00
C LEU A 267 -12.46 -13.34 19.01
N ASP A 268 -11.72 -13.45 20.10
CA ASP A 268 -10.59 -14.39 20.22
C ASP A 268 -9.67 -14.34 18.98
N ASN A 269 -9.89 -15.30 18.06
CA ASN A 269 -9.11 -15.47 16.83
C ASN A 269 -9.80 -14.90 15.57
N ILE A 270 -10.98 -14.29 15.71
CA ILE A 270 -11.76 -13.69 14.61
C ILE A 270 -11.83 -12.18 14.79
N THR A 271 -11.61 -11.43 13.72
CA THR A 271 -11.87 -9.99 13.66
C THR A 271 -12.90 -9.71 12.58
N LEU A 272 -13.95 -9.01 12.95
CA LEU A 272 -14.93 -8.40 12.03
C LEU A 272 -14.59 -6.93 11.89
N SER A 273 -14.69 -6.36 10.69
CA SER A 273 -14.48 -4.92 10.48
C SER A 273 -15.52 -4.34 9.54
N ALA A 274 -15.82 -3.06 9.79
CA ALA A 274 -16.54 -2.19 8.86
C ALA A 274 -15.74 -0.89 8.72
N GLU A 275 -15.67 -0.37 7.50
CA GLU A 275 -14.98 0.87 7.15
C GLU A 275 -15.92 1.71 6.31
N LEU A 276 -16.07 2.98 6.65
CA LEU A 276 -16.88 3.96 5.96
C LEU A 276 -15.99 5.11 5.52
N ILE A 277 -16.04 5.42 4.23
CA ILE A 277 -15.24 6.46 3.60
C ILE A 277 -16.18 7.48 2.98
N GLU A 278 -15.86 8.75 3.11
CA GLU A 278 -16.61 9.85 2.50
C GLU A 278 -15.68 10.98 2.08
N ASN A 279 -15.72 11.39 0.82
CA ASN A 279 -15.08 12.63 0.41
C ASN A 279 -16.05 13.80 0.64
N LEU A 280 -15.86 14.51 1.75
CA LEU A 280 -16.69 15.64 2.18
C LEU A 280 -16.56 16.90 1.29
N ARG A 281 -15.68 16.86 0.29
CA ARG A 281 -15.41 17.96 -0.63
C ARG A 281 -15.62 17.58 -2.11
N ALA A 282 -16.30 16.45 -2.33
CA ALA A 282 -16.65 16.03 -3.69
C ALA A 282 -17.60 17.01 -4.36
N ALA A 283 -17.55 17.08 -5.67
CA ALA A 283 -18.52 17.82 -6.46
C ALA A 283 -19.92 17.18 -6.37
N ASP A 284 -20.99 17.98 -6.33
CA ASP A 284 -22.38 17.51 -6.20
C ASP A 284 -22.82 16.50 -7.30
N SER A 285 -22.08 16.44 -8.39
CA SER A 285 -22.40 15.57 -9.55
C SER A 285 -21.65 14.24 -9.55
N VAL A 286 -20.81 13.97 -8.52
CA VAL A 286 -19.95 12.79 -8.47
C VAL A 286 -20.22 12.00 -7.19
N ASP A 287 -20.35 10.68 -7.31
CA ASP A 287 -20.50 9.79 -6.17
C ASP A 287 -19.16 9.68 -5.42
N SER A 288 -19.23 9.77 -4.08
CA SER A 288 -18.05 10.06 -3.24
C SER A 288 -17.95 9.25 -1.96
N SER A 289 -18.78 8.21 -1.80
CA SER A 289 -18.78 7.37 -0.62
C SER A 289 -18.11 6.02 -0.85
N GLY A 290 -17.66 5.40 0.23
CA GLY A 290 -17.09 4.06 0.19
C GLY A 290 -17.45 3.25 1.41
N ILE A 291 -17.62 1.96 1.24
CA ILE A 291 -17.84 1.01 2.32
C ILE A 291 -16.98 -0.24 2.12
N ALA A 292 -16.41 -0.75 3.21
CA ALA A 292 -15.84 -2.08 3.23
C ALA A 292 -16.31 -2.84 4.47
N ILE A 293 -16.59 -4.14 4.29
CA ILE A 293 -16.90 -5.07 5.39
C ILE A 293 -15.93 -6.23 5.29
N GLY A 294 -15.28 -6.56 6.40
CA GLY A 294 -14.25 -7.58 6.44
C GLY A 294 -14.40 -8.58 7.58
N LEU A 295 -13.89 -9.76 7.34
CA LEU A 295 -13.69 -10.80 8.34
C LEU A 295 -12.29 -11.37 8.20
N SER A 296 -11.57 -11.52 9.30
CA SER A 296 -10.35 -12.30 9.33
C SER A 296 -10.36 -13.30 10.48
N MET A 297 -9.66 -14.42 10.29
CA MET A 297 -9.48 -15.45 11.29
C MET A 297 -8.01 -15.86 11.34
N LYS A 298 -7.46 -15.95 12.54
CA LYS A 298 -6.12 -16.49 12.80
C LYS A 298 -6.25 -17.89 13.41
N THR A 299 -5.43 -18.83 12.93
CA THR A 299 -5.33 -20.16 13.53
C THR A 299 -4.34 -20.15 14.70
N GLU A 300 -4.35 -21.18 15.55
CA GLU A 300 -3.33 -21.35 16.59
C GLU A 300 -1.91 -21.47 16.01
N GLY A 301 -1.77 -21.97 14.77
CA GLY A 301 -0.51 -22.05 14.04
C GLY A 301 0.00 -20.72 13.46
N GLY A 302 -0.79 -19.64 13.57
CA GLY A 302 -0.44 -18.31 13.06
C GLY A 302 -0.89 -18.04 11.62
N ASP A 303 -1.56 -18.95 10.97
CA ASP A 303 -2.15 -18.73 9.64
C ASP A 303 -3.28 -17.71 9.74
N LYS A 304 -3.41 -16.85 8.73
CA LYS A 304 -4.50 -15.86 8.64
C LYS A 304 -5.32 -16.08 7.38
N PHE A 305 -6.63 -16.27 7.54
CA PHE A 305 -7.62 -16.20 6.47
C PHE A 305 -8.34 -14.86 6.56
N TYR A 306 -8.72 -14.29 5.42
CA TYR A 306 -9.54 -13.09 5.41
C TYR A 306 -10.42 -13.03 4.15
N ILE A 307 -11.54 -12.34 4.30
CA ILE A 307 -12.42 -11.94 3.21
C ILE A 307 -12.85 -10.48 3.47
N SER A 308 -12.96 -9.70 2.41
CA SER A 308 -13.48 -8.34 2.45
C SER A 308 -14.35 -8.09 1.23
N HIS A 309 -15.53 -7.51 1.46
CA HIS A 309 -16.36 -6.92 0.40
C HIS A 309 -16.21 -5.40 0.45
N ARG A 310 -16.17 -4.77 -0.71
CA ARG A 310 -15.96 -3.33 -0.88
C ARG A 310 -16.86 -2.79 -1.96
N SER A 311 -17.26 -1.53 -1.78
CA SER A 311 -17.90 -0.70 -2.78
C SER A 311 -17.35 0.70 -2.61
N ILE A 312 -16.61 1.20 -3.59
CA ILE A 312 -15.86 2.46 -3.54
C ILE A 312 -16.28 3.30 -4.73
N ASP A 313 -17.01 4.38 -4.47
CA ASP A 313 -17.47 5.31 -5.50
C ASP A 313 -16.31 6.05 -6.17
N GLN A 314 -16.62 6.77 -7.26
CA GLN A 314 -15.65 7.41 -8.14
C GLN A 314 -14.68 8.34 -7.40
N ASP A 315 -15.19 9.24 -6.57
CA ASP A 315 -14.39 10.24 -5.84
C ASP A 315 -14.38 10.01 -4.32
N ALA A 316 -14.66 8.78 -3.87
CA ALA A 316 -14.60 8.42 -2.46
C ALA A 316 -13.18 8.54 -1.88
N VAL A 317 -12.15 8.28 -2.69
CA VAL A 317 -10.74 8.32 -2.32
C VAL A 317 -9.93 9.10 -3.35
N PHE A 318 -8.75 9.62 -2.95
CA PHE A 318 -7.78 10.15 -3.90
C PHE A 318 -6.96 8.99 -4.48
N THR A 319 -7.22 8.67 -5.73
CA THR A 319 -6.71 7.45 -6.37
C THR A 319 -5.21 7.44 -6.60
N GLY A 320 -4.56 8.62 -6.60
CA GLY A 320 -3.10 8.71 -6.69
C GLY A 320 -2.34 8.09 -5.52
N PHE A 321 -2.99 7.93 -4.34
CA PHE A 321 -2.35 7.38 -3.13
C PHE A 321 -3.10 6.20 -2.50
N SER A 322 -4.28 5.85 -3.01
CA SER A 322 -5.04 4.70 -2.55
C SER A 322 -4.57 3.40 -3.23
N SER A 323 -5.09 2.25 -2.78
CA SER A 323 -4.72 0.94 -3.31
C SER A 323 -4.98 0.82 -4.81
N ASP A 324 -3.97 0.40 -5.58
CA ASP A 324 -4.04 0.14 -7.02
C ASP A 324 -4.36 -1.32 -7.38
N ASP A 325 -4.77 -2.11 -6.39
CA ASP A 325 -4.94 -3.55 -6.56
C ASP A 325 -6.22 -3.96 -7.32
N THR A 326 -7.10 -3.02 -7.69
CA THR A 326 -8.42 -3.30 -8.29
C THR A 326 -8.59 -2.58 -9.63
N LEU A 327 -8.95 -3.30 -10.70
CA LEU A 327 -9.28 -2.80 -12.04
C LEU A 327 -8.24 -1.84 -12.65
N ASP A 328 -6.99 -1.89 -12.16
CA ASP A 328 -5.98 -0.83 -12.40
C ASP A 328 -6.51 0.59 -12.05
N GLN A 329 -7.60 0.66 -11.28
CA GLN A 329 -8.25 1.84 -10.72
C GLN A 329 -8.40 1.66 -9.21
N ALA A 330 -8.25 2.73 -8.46
CA ALA A 330 -8.36 2.70 -7.01
C ALA A 330 -9.78 3.06 -6.50
N SER A 331 -10.70 3.40 -7.40
CA SER A 331 -12.10 3.77 -7.12
C SER A 331 -13.05 3.31 -8.22
N ASN A 332 -14.34 3.62 -8.12
CA ASN A 332 -15.38 3.24 -9.06
C ASN A 332 -15.52 1.72 -9.23
N TYR A 333 -15.48 0.97 -8.12
CA TYR A 333 -15.61 -0.49 -8.17
C TYR A 333 -16.36 -1.06 -6.96
N GLU A 334 -16.96 -2.24 -7.17
CA GLU A 334 -17.41 -3.11 -6.08
C GLU A 334 -16.88 -4.54 -6.27
N GLY A 335 -16.73 -5.26 -5.16
CA GLY A 335 -16.33 -6.66 -5.24
C GLY A 335 -15.79 -7.26 -3.96
N GLN A 336 -15.22 -8.44 -4.09
CA GLN A 336 -14.72 -9.22 -2.96
C GLN A 336 -13.24 -9.55 -3.15
N ILE A 337 -12.52 -9.54 -2.02
CA ILE A 337 -11.15 -10.04 -1.91
C ILE A 337 -11.12 -11.10 -0.82
N LEU A 338 -10.44 -12.20 -1.09
CA LEU A 338 -10.19 -13.24 -0.11
C LEU A 338 -8.70 -13.61 -0.12
N GLY A 339 -8.15 -13.96 1.04
CA GLY A 339 -6.74 -14.30 1.13
C GLY A 339 -6.41 -15.25 2.26
N TYR A 340 -5.26 -15.90 2.09
CA TYR A 340 -4.64 -16.81 3.05
C TYR A 340 -3.17 -16.47 3.19
N LYS A 341 -2.72 -16.27 4.42
CA LYS A 341 -1.31 -16.02 4.78
C LYS A 341 -0.82 -17.11 5.72
N THR A 342 0.36 -17.62 5.45
CA THR A 342 1.04 -18.61 6.31
C THR A 342 2.54 -18.42 6.28
N MET A 343 3.23 -18.95 7.29
CA MET A 343 4.69 -19.07 7.34
C MET A 343 5.06 -20.54 7.10
N LEU A 344 5.89 -20.77 6.10
CA LEU A 344 6.41 -22.13 5.81
C LEU A 344 7.53 -22.49 6.80
N ASP A 345 7.80 -23.78 6.98
CA ASP A 345 8.79 -24.30 7.95
C ASP A 345 10.21 -23.73 7.74
N ASN A 346 10.53 -23.28 6.54
CA ASN A 346 11.81 -22.68 6.20
C ASN A 346 11.90 -21.17 6.46
N GLY A 347 10.86 -20.57 7.07
CA GLY A 347 10.78 -19.15 7.36
C GLY A 347 10.33 -18.28 6.18
N LEU A 348 9.90 -18.88 5.06
CA LEU A 348 9.34 -18.16 3.93
C LEU A 348 7.85 -17.91 4.15
N GLY A 349 7.42 -16.67 4.18
CA GLY A 349 6.00 -16.31 4.21
C GLY A 349 5.34 -16.58 2.86
N MET A 350 4.17 -17.19 2.87
CA MET A 350 3.34 -17.35 1.68
C MET A 350 2.02 -16.60 1.86
N HIS A 351 1.62 -15.84 0.83
CA HIS A 351 0.34 -15.17 0.77
C HIS A 351 -0.35 -15.49 -0.55
N VAL A 352 -1.48 -16.15 -0.47
CA VAL A 352 -2.34 -16.45 -1.61
C VAL A 352 -3.60 -15.63 -1.48
N TRP A 353 -3.96 -14.90 -2.52
CA TRP A 353 -5.19 -14.14 -2.53
C TRP A 353 -5.82 -14.03 -3.91
N GLY A 354 -7.10 -13.78 -3.93
CA GLY A 354 -7.88 -13.59 -5.13
C GLY A 354 -8.94 -12.52 -4.92
N MET A 355 -9.34 -11.89 -6.01
CA MET A 355 -10.44 -10.95 -6.03
C MET A 355 -11.33 -11.15 -7.24
N ALA A 356 -12.57 -10.69 -7.10
CA ALA A 356 -13.53 -10.51 -8.17
C ALA A 356 -14.16 -9.13 -7.98
N VAL A 357 -13.92 -8.22 -8.92
CA VAL A 357 -14.39 -6.82 -8.85
C VAL A 357 -14.99 -6.39 -10.17
N THR A 358 -15.99 -5.51 -10.08
CA THR A 358 -16.75 -5.00 -11.21
C THR A 358 -16.82 -3.47 -11.09
N PRO A 359 -16.75 -2.69 -12.16
CA PRO A 359 -17.01 -1.25 -12.11
C PRO A 359 -18.41 -0.95 -11.59
N LEU A 360 -18.56 0.08 -10.76
CA LEU A 360 -19.88 0.61 -10.36
C LEU A 360 -20.53 1.35 -11.51
N ASP A 361 -19.76 2.19 -12.20
CA ASP A 361 -20.19 2.87 -13.44
C ASP A 361 -19.29 2.43 -14.60
N SER A 362 -19.89 1.68 -15.52
CA SER A 362 -19.20 1.15 -16.70
C SER A 362 -18.88 2.22 -17.74
N VAL A 363 -19.60 3.34 -17.75
CA VAL A 363 -19.35 4.46 -18.68
C VAL A 363 -18.05 5.15 -18.28
N ILE A 364 -17.86 5.37 -16.98
CA ILE A 364 -16.64 5.95 -16.41
C ILE A 364 -15.45 5.02 -16.59
N ALA A 365 -15.64 3.73 -16.30
CA ALA A 365 -14.59 2.72 -16.45
C ALA A 365 -14.23 2.41 -17.90
N GLY A 366 -15.16 2.68 -18.85
CA GLY A 366 -15.01 2.30 -20.26
C GLY A 366 -15.24 0.80 -20.52
N PHE A 367 -15.63 0.03 -19.50
CA PHE A 367 -15.97 -1.39 -19.58
C PHE A 367 -16.94 -1.76 -18.45
N ASP A 368 -17.66 -2.88 -18.61
CA ASP A 368 -18.67 -3.39 -17.67
C ASP A 368 -18.35 -4.80 -17.15
N ASN A 369 -17.17 -5.31 -17.44
CA ASN A 369 -16.79 -6.68 -17.17
C ASN A 369 -16.18 -6.85 -15.78
N THR A 370 -16.36 -8.04 -15.21
CA THR A 370 -15.71 -8.42 -13.96
C THR A 370 -14.23 -8.73 -14.21
N GLU A 371 -13.36 -8.17 -13.39
CA GLU A 371 -11.96 -8.56 -13.29
C GLU A 371 -11.79 -9.61 -12.20
N TYR A 372 -11.12 -10.69 -12.56
CA TYR A 372 -10.63 -11.70 -11.63
C TYR A 372 -9.12 -11.60 -11.53
N ARG A 373 -8.60 -11.41 -10.31
CA ARG A 373 -7.16 -11.39 -10.06
C ARG A 373 -6.81 -12.47 -9.05
N PHE A 374 -5.74 -13.21 -9.34
CA PHE A 374 -5.20 -14.20 -8.42
C PHE A 374 -3.70 -13.99 -8.27
N ARG A 375 -3.22 -13.98 -7.02
CA ARG A 375 -1.81 -13.79 -6.69
C ARG A 375 -1.31 -14.85 -5.72
N VAL A 376 -0.05 -15.23 -5.93
CA VAL A 376 0.74 -16.03 -4.98
C VAL A 376 2.03 -15.28 -4.72
N ASP A 377 2.22 -14.84 -3.49
CA ASP A 377 3.40 -14.13 -3.02
C ASP A 377 4.24 -15.04 -2.13
N PHE A 378 5.54 -15.05 -2.37
CA PHE A 378 6.54 -15.57 -1.44
C PHE A 378 7.35 -14.42 -0.89
N ASN A 379 7.39 -14.28 0.43
CA ASN A 379 7.97 -13.17 1.15
C ASN A 379 9.06 -13.65 2.13
N LEU A 380 10.17 -12.94 2.17
CA LEU A 380 11.22 -13.15 3.16
C LEU A 380 11.54 -11.79 3.79
N SER A 381 11.47 -11.69 5.12
CA SER A 381 11.91 -10.51 5.87
C SER A 381 13.24 -10.80 6.57
N PHE A 382 14.08 -9.78 6.72
CA PHE A 382 15.42 -9.88 7.36
C PHE A 382 15.77 -8.60 8.10
#